data_a6dbfaf6116dae32abb68cd246b791a7
#
_entry.id   a6dbfaf6116dae32abb68cd246b791a7
#
_cell.length_a   1.000
_cell.length_b   1.000
_cell.length_c   1.000
_cell.angle_alpha   90.00
_cell.angle_beta   90.00
_cell.angle_gamma   90.00
#
_symmetry.space_group_name_H-M   'P 1'
#
loop_
_entity.id
_entity.type
_entity.pdbx_description
1 polymer ?
#
loop_
_entity_poly.entity_id
_entity_poly.type
_entity_poly.pdbx_seq_one_letter_code
_entity_poly.pdbx_strand_id
1 'polypeptide(L)'
;MSLNDINSLSHTKWNCKYHIVFAPKYRRKIFFKDNREAIGKILRQLCEWKGVNIIEAEICPDHVHMLVEIPPKLSVSSFMGYLKGKSSTMLYEQFGELKYKYRSREFWCRGYYVDTAGKSTSRIAEYIRKQLQEDQMGEQLTMSEVGPFTGGK
;
A
#
# COMPACT_ATOMS: atom_id res chain seq x y z
N MET A 1 -11.98 21.54 -6.21
CA MET A 1 -11.01 21.04 -5.23
C MET A 1 -11.08 21.84 -3.96
N SER A 2 -11.14 21.17 -2.85
CA SER A 2 -11.15 21.82 -1.55
C SER A 2 -9.78 22.40 -1.24
N LEU A 3 -9.76 23.53 -0.51
CA LEU A 3 -8.50 24.09 -0.06
C LEU A 3 -7.73 23.12 0.82
N ASN A 4 -8.45 22.25 1.51
CA ASN A 4 -7.83 21.26 2.39
C ASN A 4 -7.08 20.17 1.64
N ASP A 5 -7.34 20.07 0.33
CA ASP A 5 -6.65 19.06 -0.49
C ASP A 5 -5.34 19.57 -1.08
N ILE A 6 -5.02 20.84 -0.83
CA ILE A 6 -3.84 21.44 -1.42
C ILE A 6 -2.72 21.51 -0.40
N ASN A 7 -1.61 20.92 -0.73
CA ASN A 7 -0.41 20.94 0.10
C ASN A 7 0.54 22.03 -0.36
N SER A 8 1.49 22.36 0.50
CA SER A 8 2.44 23.42 0.23
C SER A 8 3.85 22.94 0.53
N LEU A 9 4.78 23.20 -0.37
CA LEU A 9 6.20 22.89 -0.21
C LEU A 9 6.96 24.11 -0.68
N SER A 10 7.54 24.85 0.26
CA SER A 10 8.21 26.10 -0.07
C SER A 10 7.23 27.03 -0.79
N HIS A 11 7.48 27.34 -2.06
CA HIS A 11 6.59 28.17 -2.87
C HIS A 11 5.68 27.37 -3.80
N THR A 12 5.67 26.05 -3.64
CA THR A 12 4.93 25.17 -4.52
C THR A 12 3.69 24.61 -3.81
N LYS A 13 2.57 24.72 -4.48
CA LYS A 13 1.33 24.05 -4.04
C LYS A 13 1.22 22.73 -4.77
N TRP A 14 0.78 21.68 -4.07
CA TRP A 14 0.69 20.37 -4.69
C TRP A 14 -0.47 19.56 -4.15
N ASN A 15 -0.89 18.60 -4.96
CA ASN A 15 -1.98 17.69 -4.62
C ASN A 15 -1.72 16.39 -5.38
N CYS A 16 -0.77 15.61 -4.89
CA CYS A 16 -0.31 14.40 -5.57
C CYS A 16 -0.78 13.19 -4.79
N LYS A 17 -1.89 12.63 -5.22
CA LYS A 17 -2.51 11.49 -4.56
C LYS A 17 -2.43 10.25 -5.44
N TYR A 18 -2.16 9.12 -4.82
CA TYR A 18 -2.00 7.86 -5.54
C TYR A 18 -2.71 6.74 -4.83
N HIS A 19 -3.33 5.90 -5.63
CA HIS A 19 -3.88 4.64 -5.18
C HIS A 19 -2.81 3.58 -5.45
N ILE A 20 -2.33 2.89 -4.41
CA ILE A 20 -1.24 1.93 -4.52
C ILE A 20 -1.68 0.59 -3.93
N VAL A 21 -1.37 -0.48 -4.65
CA VAL A 21 -1.65 -1.83 -4.17
C VAL A 21 -0.38 -2.67 -4.29
N PHE A 22 -0.06 -3.40 -3.24
CA PHE A 22 1.09 -4.29 -3.26
C PHE A 22 0.82 -5.50 -2.36
N ALA A 23 1.55 -6.58 -2.60
CA ALA A 23 1.24 -7.87 -1.97
C ALA A 23 2.49 -8.60 -1.53
N PRO A 24 2.36 -9.44 -0.50
CA PRO A 24 3.43 -10.37 -0.14
C PRO A 24 3.75 -11.31 -1.30
N LYS A 25 4.96 -11.80 -1.32
CA LYS A 25 5.41 -12.72 -2.36
C LYS A 25 4.49 -13.94 -2.41
N TYR A 26 4.09 -14.31 -3.62
CA TYR A 26 3.13 -15.38 -3.88
C TYR A 26 1.74 -15.11 -3.30
N ARG A 27 1.44 -13.86 -2.96
CA ARG A 27 0.16 -13.46 -2.36
C ARG A 27 -0.22 -14.33 -1.17
N ARG A 28 0.75 -14.63 -0.34
CA ARG A 28 0.50 -15.44 0.84
C ARG A 28 -0.43 -14.70 1.80
N LYS A 29 -1.39 -15.42 2.34
CA LYS A 29 -2.35 -14.85 3.28
C LYS A 29 -1.72 -14.85 4.67
N ILE A 30 -1.08 -13.76 5.02
CA ILE A 30 -0.34 -13.66 6.27
C ILE A 30 -0.77 -12.50 7.16
N PHE A 31 -1.57 -11.58 6.62
CA PHE A 31 -1.97 -10.40 7.39
C PHE A 31 -3.25 -10.67 8.18
N PHE A 32 -3.09 -11.41 9.27
CA PHE A 32 -4.16 -11.67 10.20
C PHE A 32 -3.74 -11.21 11.59
N LYS A 33 -4.69 -10.77 12.39
CA LYS A 33 -4.48 -10.43 13.80
C LYS A 33 -3.20 -9.61 14.02
N ASP A 34 -2.23 -10.18 14.72
CA ASP A 34 -1.00 -9.47 15.11
C ASP A 34 -0.19 -9.03 13.90
N ASN A 35 -0.11 -9.86 12.88
CA ASN A 35 0.63 -9.51 11.67
C ASN A 35 -0.03 -8.33 10.95
N ARG A 36 -1.34 -8.32 10.90
CA ARG A 36 -2.09 -7.24 10.27
C ARG A 36 -1.88 -5.94 11.02
N GLU A 37 -1.97 -5.99 12.33
CA GLU A 37 -1.76 -4.82 13.16
C GLU A 37 -0.35 -4.31 13.05
N ALA A 38 0.62 -5.21 13.08
CA ALA A 38 2.03 -4.86 12.99
C ALA A 38 2.36 -4.18 11.66
N ILE A 39 1.90 -4.74 10.54
CA ILE A 39 2.18 -4.14 9.24
C ILE A 39 1.52 -2.78 9.12
N GLY A 40 0.34 -2.61 9.67
CA GLY A 40 -0.35 -1.32 9.68
C GLY A 40 0.48 -0.26 10.39
N LYS A 41 0.99 -0.58 11.56
CA LYS A 41 1.83 0.33 12.33
C LYS A 41 3.13 0.65 11.62
N ILE A 42 3.76 -0.37 11.04
CA ILE A 42 5.01 -0.21 10.32
C ILE A 42 4.82 0.73 9.12
N LEU A 43 3.81 0.49 8.31
CA LEU A 43 3.57 1.30 7.14
C LEU A 43 3.27 2.76 7.51
N ARG A 44 2.50 2.96 8.56
CA ARG A 44 2.19 4.32 9.04
C ARG A 44 3.47 5.04 9.47
N GLN A 45 4.31 4.36 10.21
CA GLN A 45 5.57 4.92 10.68
C GLN A 45 6.47 5.30 9.51
N LEU A 46 6.59 4.41 8.53
CA LEU A 46 7.47 4.64 7.39
C LEU A 46 6.97 5.77 6.51
N CYS A 47 5.66 5.87 6.33
CA CYS A 47 5.07 6.97 5.58
C CYS A 47 5.34 8.30 6.29
N GLU A 48 5.17 8.31 7.61
CA GLU A 48 5.40 9.50 8.41
C GLU A 48 6.85 9.99 8.27
N TRP A 49 7.80 9.07 8.31
CA TRP A 49 9.21 9.42 8.18
C TRP A 49 9.55 10.04 6.83
N LYS A 50 8.77 9.75 5.80
CA LYS A 50 9.00 10.30 4.46
C LYS A 50 8.07 11.46 4.11
N GLY A 51 7.25 11.89 5.06
CA GLY A 51 6.32 12.98 4.81
C GLY A 51 5.20 12.57 3.85
N VAL A 52 4.91 11.29 3.78
CA VAL A 52 3.82 10.76 2.97
C VAL A 52 2.59 10.62 3.85
N ASN A 53 1.49 11.22 3.43
CA ASN A 53 0.25 11.19 4.20
C ASN A 53 -0.63 10.04 3.73
N ILE A 54 -1.07 9.20 4.67
CA ILE A 54 -2.02 8.13 4.36
C ILE A 54 -3.42 8.67 4.52
N ILE A 55 -4.17 8.72 3.42
CA ILE A 55 -5.57 9.16 3.45
C ILE A 55 -6.46 8.00 3.84
N GLU A 56 -6.20 6.85 3.25
CA GLU A 56 -6.97 5.64 3.50
C GLU A 56 -6.06 4.45 3.29
N ALA A 57 -6.24 3.38 4.08
CA ALA A 57 -5.49 2.15 3.90
C ALA A 57 -6.33 0.97 4.34
N GLU A 58 -6.24 -0.10 3.58
CA GLU A 58 -6.89 -1.36 3.90
C GLU A 58 -5.86 -2.47 3.82
N ILE A 59 -5.75 -3.23 4.88
CA ILE A 59 -4.83 -4.36 4.92
C ILE A 59 -5.64 -5.64 4.83
N CYS A 60 -5.58 -6.25 3.67
CA CYS A 60 -6.26 -7.50 3.39
C CYS A 60 -5.33 -8.66 3.74
N PRO A 61 -5.84 -9.88 3.90
CA PRO A 61 -4.99 -11.00 4.26
C PRO A 61 -3.79 -11.20 3.34
N ASP A 62 -3.92 -10.89 2.05
CA ASP A 62 -2.89 -11.18 1.04
C ASP A 62 -2.44 -9.96 0.26
N HIS A 63 -2.85 -8.76 0.64
CA HIS A 63 -2.41 -7.54 -0.04
C HIS A 63 -2.74 -6.30 0.78
N VAL A 64 -2.19 -5.18 0.33
CA VAL A 64 -2.41 -3.87 0.96
C VAL A 64 -2.91 -2.90 -0.11
N HIS A 65 -3.98 -2.19 0.19
CA HIS A 65 -4.46 -1.06 -0.60
C HIS A 65 -4.19 0.22 0.18
N MET A 66 -3.62 1.22 -0.48
CA MET A 66 -3.35 2.51 0.16
C MET A 66 -3.74 3.65 -0.76
N LEU A 67 -4.31 4.68 -0.18
CA LEU A 67 -4.48 5.97 -0.84
C LEU A 67 -3.58 6.95 -0.10
N VAL A 68 -2.56 7.47 -0.79
CA VAL A 68 -1.53 8.29 -0.16
C VAL A 68 -1.29 9.58 -0.91
N GLU A 69 -0.81 10.59 -0.19
CA GLU A 69 -0.30 11.81 -0.76
C GLU A 69 1.22 11.78 -0.68
N ILE A 70 1.88 11.86 -1.82
CA ILE A 70 3.34 11.81 -1.89
C ILE A 70 3.84 13.18 -2.36
N PRO A 71 4.73 13.83 -1.59
CA PRO A 71 5.23 15.14 -2.00
C PRO A 71 6.00 15.07 -3.31
N PRO A 72 5.96 16.13 -4.13
CA PRO A 72 6.57 16.11 -5.47
C PRO A 72 8.07 15.81 -5.49
N LYS A 73 8.76 16.09 -4.40
CA LYS A 73 10.19 15.83 -4.30
C LYS A 73 10.52 14.34 -4.19
N LEU A 74 9.52 13.50 -3.99
CA LEU A 74 9.70 12.06 -3.79
C LEU A 74 9.00 11.32 -4.91
N SER A 75 9.73 10.53 -5.67
CA SER A 75 9.11 9.72 -6.71
C SER A 75 8.38 8.54 -6.10
N VAL A 76 7.36 8.07 -6.79
CA VAL A 76 6.60 6.90 -6.34
C VAL A 76 7.53 5.69 -6.22
N SER A 77 8.40 5.49 -7.21
CA SER A 77 9.29 4.34 -7.19
C SER A 77 10.28 4.38 -6.04
N SER A 78 10.84 5.54 -5.73
CA SER A 78 11.74 5.69 -4.58
C SER A 78 11.00 5.41 -3.28
N PHE A 79 9.80 5.95 -3.16
CA PHE A 79 8.99 5.73 -1.98
C PHE A 79 8.65 4.25 -1.82
N MET A 80 8.23 3.60 -2.88
CA MET A 80 7.86 2.18 -2.82
C MET A 80 9.05 1.27 -2.52
N GLY A 81 10.21 1.59 -3.08
CA GLY A 81 11.44 0.87 -2.76
C GLY A 81 11.76 0.96 -1.28
N TYR A 82 11.68 2.17 -0.74
CA TYR A 82 11.89 2.42 0.68
C TYR A 82 10.85 1.67 1.53
N LEU A 83 9.58 1.85 1.19
CA LEU A 83 8.47 1.29 1.97
C LEU A 83 8.56 -0.24 2.02
N LYS A 84 8.76 -0.87 0.88
CA LYS A 84 8.84 -2.33 0.80
C LYS A 84 10.09 -2.87 1.48
N GLY A 85 11.24 -2.23 1.26
CA GLY A 85 12.48 -2.67 1.85
C GLY A 85 12.49 -2.56 3.37
N LYS A 86 12.12 -1.40 3.89
CA LYS A 86 12.12 -1.18 5.33
C LYS A 86 11.05 -1.97 6.04
N SER A 87 9.86 -2.06 5.47
CA SER A 87 8.79 -2.83 6.09
C SER A 87 9.14 -4.32 6.16
N SER A 88 9.79 -4.83 5.12
CA SER A 88 10.25 -6.21 5.10
C SER A 88 11.22 -6.48 6.26
N THR A 89 12.21 -5.62 6.42
CA THR A 89 13.18 -5.74 7.51
C THR A 89 12.51 -5.68 8.87
N MET A 90 11.62 -4.73 9.06
CA MET A 90 10.96 -4.54 10.34
C MET A 90 10.02 -5.69 10.69
N LEU A 91 9.35 -6.25 9.68
CA LEU A 91 8.50 -7.41 9.89
C LEU A 91 9.31 -8.63 10.29
N TYR A 92 10.46 -8.84 9.64
CA TYR A 92 11.31 -9.98 9.97
C TYR A 92 11.95 -9.82 11.35
N GLU A 93 12.20 -8.62 11.79
CA GLU A 93 12.70 -8.37 13.14
C GLU A 93 11.63 -8.68 14.19
N GLN A 94 10.40 -8.32 13.88
CA GLN A 94 9.28 -8.50 14.79
C GLN A 94 8.74 -9.92 14.79
N PHE A 95 8.73 -10.55 13.63
CA PHE A 95 8.23 -11.90 13.43
C PHE A 95 9.28 -12.73 12.70
N GLY A 96 10.35 -13.08 13.42
CA GLY A 96 11.49 -13.79 12.85
C GLY A 96 11.14 -15.07 12.14
N GLU A 97 10.08 -15.73 12.58
CA GLU A 97 9.62 -16.97 11.96
C GLU A 97 9.21 -16.82 10.51
N LEU A 98 8.73 -15.63 10.11
CA LEU A 98 8.34 -15.39 8.73
C LEU A 98 9.52 -15.54 7.78
N LYS A 99 10.69 -15.11 8.23
CA LYS A 99 11.90 -15.20 7.43
C LYS A 99 12.26 -16.64 7.10
N TYR A 100 12.14 -17.52 8.07
CA TYR A 100 12.43 -18.93 7.89
C TYR A 100 11.33 -19.66 7.13
N LYS A 101 10.09 -19.28 7.42
CA LYS A 101 8.92 -19.95 6.84
C LYS A 101 8.87 -19.80 5.32
N TYR A 102 9.23 -18.63 4.81
CA TYR A 102 9.09 -18.37 3.38
C TYR A 102 10.41 -18.47 2.62
N ARG A 103 11.48 -18.77 3.29
CA ARG A 103 12.79 -19.01 2.66
C ARG A 103 13.20 -17.94 1.64
N SER A 104 12.70 -16.75 1.78
CA SER A 104 12.97 -15.68 0.85
C SER A 104 13.38 -14.44 1.61
N ARG A 105 14.38 -13.74 1.08
CA ARG A 105 14.78 -12.48 1.65
C ARG A 105 13.80 -11.38 1.30
N GLU A 106 13.01 -11.60 0.25
CA GLU A 106 12.02 -10.63 -0.20
C GLU A 106 10.66 -11.01 0.35
N PHE A 107 10.14 -10.14 1.19
CA PHE A 107 8.81 -10.34 1.76
C PHE A 107 7.72 -10.06 0.72
N TRP A 108 7.92 -9.00 -0.06
CA TRP A 108 6.90 -8.51 -1.00
C TRP A 108 7.12 -9.03 -2.41
N CYS A 109 6.04 -9.13 -3.17
CA CYS A 109 6.12 -9.36 -4.60
C CYS A 109 6.89 -8.24 -5.26
N ARG A 110 7.50 -8.52 -6.40
CA ARG A 110 8.06 -7.46 -7.22
C ARG A 110 6.94 -6.59 -7.74
N GLY A 111 7.25 -5.31 -7.84
CA GLY A 111 6.32 -4.37 -8.39
C GLY A 111 5.17 -4.03 -7.48
N TYR A 112 4.26 -3.26 -8.01
CA TYR A 112 3.08 -2.77 -7.32
C TYR A 112 2.18 -2.15 -8.37
N TYR A 113 0.91 -1.99 -8.03
CA TYR A 113 -0.01 -1.25 -8.88
C TYR A 113 -0.07 0.18 -8.36
N VAL A 114 -0.04 1.15 -9.27
CA VAL A 114 -0.19 2.56 -8.88
C VAL A 114 -1.06 3.27 -9.90
N ASP A 115 -1.95 4.11 -9.40
CA ASP A 115 -2.81 4.93 -10.21
C ASP A 115 -2.94 6.28 -9.55
N THR A 116 -3.09 7.32 -10.36
CA THR A 116 -3.32 8.66 -9.80
C THR A 116 -4.74 8.74 -9.29
N ALA A 117 -4.89 9.24 -8.06
CA ALA A 117 -6.22 9.42 -7.51
C ALA A 117 -6.79 10.73 -8.02
N GLY A 118 -8.07 10.70 -8.34
CA GLY A 118 -8.75 11.87 -8.84
C GLY A 118 -9.01 12.92 -7.78
N LYS A 119 -9.88 13.82 -8.10
CA LYS A 119 -10.16 14.98 -7.25
C LYS A 119 -10.92 14.63 -5.99
N SER A 120 -11.66 13.52 -5.98
CA SER A 120 -12.47 13.13 -4.84
C SER A 120 -11.78 11.99 -4.08
N THR A 121 -11.12 12.34 -2.98
CA THR A 121 -10.45 11.35 -2.15
C THR A 121 -11.45 10.42 -1.48
N SER A 122 -12.62 10.91 -1.11
CA SER A 122 -13.63 10.08 -0.47
C SER A 122 -14.17 9.01 -1.41
N ARG A 123 -14.32 9.34 -2.70
CA ARG A 123 -14.77 8.37 -3.69
C ARG A 123 -13.73 7.26 -3.91
N ILE A 124 -12.46 7.64 -3.93
CA ILE A 124 -11.38 6.68 -4.10
C ILE A 124 -11.28 5.78 -2.88
N ALA A 125 -11.36 6.36 -1.68
CA ALA A 125 -11.33 5.59 -0.44
C ALA A 125 -12.49 4.59 -0.41
N GLU A 126 -13.66 5.01 -0.85
CA GLU A 126 -14.82 4.14 -0.92
C GLU A 126 -14.60 3.01 -1.92
N TYR A 127 -13.99 3.33 -3.06
CA TYR A 127 -13.65 2.34 -4.08
C TYR A 127 -12.70 1.27 -3.51
N ILE A 128 -11.71 1.68 -2.75
CA ILE A 128 -10.77 0.75 -2.13
C ILE A 128 -11.52 -0.20 -1.20
N ARG A 129 -12.40 0.34 -0.38
CA ARG A 129 -13.19 -0.49 0.55
C ARG A 129 -14.09 -1.46 -0.20
N LYS A 130 -14.69 -1.01 -1.31
CA LYS A 130 -15.52 -1.88 -2.13
C LYS A 130 -14.72 -3.00 -2.77
N GLN A 131 -13.53 -2.70 -3.28
CA GLN A 131 -12.66 -3.71 -3.86
C GLN A 131 -12.31 -4.77 -2.83
N LEU A 132 -12.05 -4.34 -1.61
CA LEU A 132 -11.74 -5.27 -0.55
C LEU A 132 -12.90 -6.24 -0.33
N GLN A 133 -14.12 -5.73 -0.29
CA GLN A 133 -15.30 -6.56 -0.11
C GLN A 133 -15.47 -7.56 -1.26
N GLU A 134 -15.27 -7.08 -2.48
CA GLU A 134 -15.37 -7.93 -3.66
C GLU A 134 -14.31 -9.02 -3.65
N ASP A 135 -13.10 -8.69 -3.28
CA ASP A 135 -12.02 -9.66 -3.17
C ASP A 135 -12.33 -10.72 -2.13
N GLN A 136 -12.89 -10.31 -1.01
CA GLN A 136 -13.27 -11.23 0.05
C GLN A 136 -14.41 -12.15 -0.37
N MET A 137 -15.36 -11.63 -1.11
CA MET A 137 -16.52 -12.39 -1.57
C MET A 137 -16.17 -13.29 -2.74
N GLY A 138 -15.31 -12.80 -3.65
CA GLY A 138 -14.91 -13.55 -4.82
C GLY A 138 -13.55 -14.18 -4.63
N GLU A 139 -13.37 -14.89 -3.57
CA GLU A 139 -12.08 -15.44 -3.17
C GLU A 139 -11.46 -16.37 -4.22
N GLN A 140 -12.28 -16.92 -5.09
CA GLN A 140 -11.79 -17.80 -6.14
C GLN A 140 -11.13 -17.04 -7.26
N LEU A 141 -11.39 -15.76 -7.35
CA LEU A 141 -10.81 -14.95 -8.39
C LEU A 141 -9.36 -14.66 -8.06
N THR A 142 -8.51 -14.84 -9.05
CA THR A 142 -7.10 -14.58 -8.88
C THR A 142 -6.80 -13.12 -9.16
N MET A 143 -5.64 -12.69 -8.73
CA MET A 143 -5.18 -11.35 -9.07
C MET A 143 -5.08 -11.17 -10.58
N SER A 144 -4.79 -12.25 -11.28
CA SER A 144 -4.69 -12.19 -12.73
C SER A 144 -6.04 -11.94 -13.41
N GLU A 145 -7.11 -12.24 -12.72
CA GLU A 145 -8.45 -12.08 -13.31
C GLU A 145 -9.04 -10.72 -12.99
N VAL A 146 -8.94 -10.26 -11.76
CA VAL A 146 -9.62 -9.04 -11.37
C VAL A 146 -8.76 -8.10 -10.55
N GLY A 147 -7.64 -8.56 -10.06
CA GLY A 147 -6.84 -7.77 -9.15
C GLY A 147 -6.03 -6.70 -9.84
N PRO A 148 -5.63 -5.66 -9.09
CA PRO A 148 -4.83 -4.57 -9.64
C PRO A 148 -3.49 -5.02 -10.19
N PHE A 149 -2.99 -6.14 -9.73
CA PHE A 149 -1.68 -6.62 -10.14
C PHE A 149 -1.65 -7.10 -11.60
N THR A 150 -2.80 -7.29 -12.20
CA THR A 150 -2.87 -7.67 -13.60
C THR A 150 -3.51 -6.62 -14.46
N GLY A 151 -4.09 -5.62 -13.84
CA GLY A 151 -4.80 -4.60 -14.57
C GLY A 151 -3.93 -3.71 -15.41
N GLY A 152 -2.66 -3.75 -15.19
CA GLY A 152 -1.74 -2.88 -15.92
C GLY A 152 -1.36 -3.35 -17.30
N LYS A 153 -1.96 -4.38 -17.73
CA LYS A 153 -1.61 -4.90 -19.05
C LYS A 153 -1.93 -3.95 -20.15
#